data_dafd3b72ddca00080cca28da44cff0ba
#
_entry.id   dafd3b72ddca00080cca28da44cff0ba
#
_cell.length_a   1.000
_cell.length_b   1.000
_cell.length_c   1.000
_cell.angle_alpha   90.00
_cell.angle_beta   90.00
_cell.angle_gamma   90.00
#
_symmetry.space_group_name_H-M   'P 1'
#
loop_
_entity.id
_entity.type
_entity.pdbx_description
1 polymer ?
#
loop_
_entity_poly.entity_id
_entity_poly.type
_entity_poly.pdbx_seq_one_letter_code
_entity_poly.pdbx_strand_id
1 'polypeptide(L)'
;MDQFNSSDIICVSKNKDYLGVSLKKKKHTKADPTLINLALNRAFAFDSGIIEYISEITNNFFCKLLKDNFNRIKGANGLTKASQITTENWRKYIDLIKPQALEALKSDKSIFIPIISKLKANANNIADILLDTVLKTSLKELKKKNFDFALCTGIGDYTKRTKIRIWPAHYVDIDTMSTVISDLVSKGKPTLSFNKSSFVPGGSYAGIRFTLSIGKFPVCDMEIRYKGKLGADPSFTATLSDAFKNVLEE
;
A
#
# COMPACT_ATOMS: atom_id res chain seq x y z
N MET A 1 20.47 -3.65 -4.00
CA MET A 1 19.75 -3.24 -2.77
C MET A 1 18.41 -3.91 -2.78
N ASP A 2 18.04 -4.51 -1.67
CA ASP A 2 16.87 -5.37 -1.62
C ASP A 2 15.55 -4.61 -1.76
N GLN A 3 14.59 -5.29 -2.37
CA GLN A 3 13.24 -4.78 -2.65
C GLN A 3 12.46 -4.38 -1.37
N PHE A 4 12.93 -4.80 -0.20
CA PHE A 4 12.28 -4.57 1.10
C PHE A 4 12.90 -3.42 1.91
N ASN A 5 13.97 -2.82 1.43
CA ASN A 5 14.60 -1.71 2.13
C ASN A 5 13.89 -0.40 1.76
N SER A 6 12.98 0.04 2.62
CA SER A 6 12.30 1.34 2.51
C SER A 6 13.04 2.47 3.22
N SER A 7 14.29 2.26 3.59
CA SER A 7 15.09 3.26 4.29
C SER A 7 15.52 4.38 3.36
N ASP A 8 15.37 5.61 3.82
CA ASP A 8 15.84 6.80 3.11
C ASP A 8 17.34 7.04 3.38
N ILE A 9 17.83 6.58 4.53
CA ILE A 9 19.24 6.65 4.96
C ILE A 9 19.67 5.28 5.49
N ILE A 10 20.87 4.85 5.14
CA ILE A 10 21.50 3.64 5.71
C ILE A 10 22.77 4.07 6.46
N CYS A 11 22.81 3.80 7.75
CA CYS A 11 23.99 3.94 8.58
C CYS A 11 24.68 2.58 8.71
N VAL A 12 26.00 2.56 8.61
CA VAL A 12 26.81 1.35 8.76
C VAL A 12 27.76 1.54 9.93
N SER A 13 27.73 0.63 10.91
CA SER A 13 28.67 0.63 12.03
C SER A 13 30.05 0.13 11.58
N LYS A 14 31.07 0.33 12.44
CA LYS A 14 32.40 -0.24 12.21
C LYS A 14 32.36 -1.77 12.17
N ASN A 15 31.40 -2.41 12.82
CA ASN A 15 31.22 -3.86 12.88
C ASN A 15 30.36 -4.40 11.72
N LYS A 16 30.03 -3.56 10.73
CA LYS A 16 29.16 -3.90 9.58
C LYS A 16 27.71 -4.18 9.97
N ASP A 17 27.24 -3.71 11.12
CA ASP A 17 25.81 -3.69 11.41
C ASP A 17 25.16 -2.54 10.64
N TYR A 18 23.93 -2.73 10.21
CA TYR A 18 23.21 -1.77 9.38
C TYR A 18 22.03 -1.21 10.15
N LEU A 19 21.90 0.12 10.15
CA LEU A 19 20.72 0.81 10.62
C LEU A 19 20.04 1.51 9.45
N GLY A 20 18.86 1.08 9.11
CA GLY A 20 17.99 1.75 8.13
C GLY A 20 17.14 2.81 8.81
N VAL A 21 17.20 4.04 8.35
CA VAL A 21 16.36 5.14 8.84
C VAL A 21 15.37 5.53 7.76
N SER A 22 14.08 5.40 8.04
CA SER A 22 13.03 5.92 7.18
C SER A 22 12.54 7.27 7.69
N LEU A 23 12.55 8.25 6.79
CA LEU A 23 12.11 9.61 7.08
C LEU A 23 10.65 9.78 6.69
N LYS A 24 9.78 10.11 7.64
CA LYS A 24 8.36 10.33 7.39
C LYS A 24 7.90 11.66 7.95
N LYS A 25 7.26 12.48 7.11
CA LYS A 25 6.56 13.67 7.56
C LYS A 25 5.15 13.27 7.99
N LYS A 26 4.79 13.60 9.22
CA LYS A 26 3.42 13.43 9.74
C LYS A 26 2.66 14.75 9.64
N LYS A 27 1.37 14.67 9.28
CA LYS A 27 0.46 15.82 9.35
C LYS A 27 0.11 16.17 10.80
N HIS A 28 0.03 15.16 11.66
CA HIS A 28 -0.28 15.29 13.07
C HIS A 28 0.32 14.14 13.87
N THR A 29 0.36 14.26 15.19
CA THR A 29 1.00 13.30 16.11
C THR A 29 0.45 11.88 16.01
N LYS A 30 -0.84 11.73 15.68
CA LYS A 30 -1.53 10.44 15.59
C LYS A 30 -1.39 9.76 14.20
N ALA A 31 -0.79 10.42 13.21
CA ALA A 31 -0.61 9.82 11.89
C ALA A 31 0.54 8.80 11.91
N ASP A 32 0.24 7.56 11.64
CA ASP A 32 1.25 6.51 11.54
C ASP A 32 1.92 6.50 10.17
N PRO A 33 3.22 6.26 10.13
CA PRO A 33 3.91 6.04 8.87
C PRO A 33 3.51 4.68 8.29
N THR A 34 3.46 4.61 6.98
CA THR A 34 3.25 3.37 6.25
C THR A 34 4.47 2.46 6.43
N LEU A 35 4.26 1.24 6.93
CA LEU A 35 5.31 0.25 7.10
C LEU A 35 5.78 -0.28 5.74
N ILE A 36 4.83 -0.58 4.85
CA ILE A 36 5.07 -1.11 3.51
C ILE A 36 4.39 -0.22 2.49
N ASN A 37 5.11 0.09 1.41
CA ASN A 37 4.58 0.83 0.27
C ASN A 37 5.20 0.25 -1.01
N LEU A 38 4.45 -0.62 -1.67
CA LEU A 38 4.87 -1.34 -2.87
C LEU A 38 3.94 -1.02 -4.05
N ALA A 39 4.41 -1.27 -5.26
CA ALA A 39 3.50 -1.39 -6.40
C ALA A 39 2.63 -2.64 -6.22
N LEU A 40 1.36 -2.58 -6.64
CA LEU A 40 0.40 -3.67 -6.46
C LEU A 40 0.91 -5.00 -7.04
N ASN A 41 1.50 -4.97 -8.21
CA ASN A 41 2.05 -6.14 -8.89
C ASN A 41 3.19 -6.82 -8.10
N ARG A 42 3.90 -6.07 -7.25
CA ARG A 42 4.92 -6.63 -6.35
C ARG A 42 4.30 -7.23 -5.09
N ALA A 43 3.31 -6.54 -4.52
CA ALA A 43 2.62 -7.02 -3.33
C ALA A 43 1.85 -8.33 -3.59
N PHE A 44 1.29 -8.48 -4.78
CA PHE A 44 0.49 -9.65 -5.20
C PHE A 44 1.21 -10.52 -6.24
N ALA A 45 2.55 -10.48 -6.32
CA ALA A 45 3.34 -11.26 -7.27
C ALA A 45 3.11 -12.78 -7.19
N PHE A 46 2.53 -13.26 -6.10
CA PHE A 46 2.17 -14.67 -5.86
C PHE A 46 0.89 -15.13 -6.57
N ASP A 47 0.06 -14.21 -7.05
CA ASP A 47 -1.22 -14.51 -7.72
C ASP A 47 -1.40 -13.60 -8.93
N SER A 48 -0.93 -14.05 -10.08
CA SER A 48 -1.06 -13.32 -11.34
C SER A 48 -2.53 -13.11 -11.72
N GLY A 49 -3.41 -14.05 -11.38
CA GLY A 49 -4.83 -13.96 -11.69
C GLY A 49 -5.54 -12.82 -10.95
N ILE A 50 -5.12 -12.47 -9.73
CA ILE A 50 -5.62 -11.29 -9.01
C ILE A 50 -5.10 -10.01 -9.68
N ILE A 51 -3.81 -9.96 -10.05
CA ILE A 51 -3.21 -8.81 -10.70
C ILE A 51 -3.88 -8.55 -12.07
N GLU A 52 -4.03 -9.58 -12.87
CA GLU A 52 -4.68 -9.52 -14.18
C GLU A 52 -6.12 -9.03 -14.06
N TYR A 53 -6.89 -9.58 -13.11
CA TYR A 53 -8.27 -9.17 -12.86
C TYR A 53 -8.38 -7.69 -12.44
N ILE A 54 -7.54 -7.23 -11.50
CA ILE A 54 -7.51 -5.82 -11.09
C ILE A 54 -7.11 -4.93 -12.26
N SER A 55 -6.13 -5.37 -13.06
CA SER A 55 -5.65 -4.64 -14.24
C SER A 55 -6.73 -4.53 -15.30
N GLU A 56 -7.45 -5.60 -15.59
CA GLU A 56 -8.56 -5.62 -16.56
C GLU A 56 -9.65 -4.61 -16.17
N ILE A 57 -10.13 -4.67 -14.91
CA ILE A 57 -11.15 -3.74 -14.42
C ILE A 57 -10.66 -2.30 -14.50
N THR A 58 -9.40 -2.06 -14.08
CA THR A 58 -8.77 -0.74 -14.11
C THR A 58 -8.65 -0.20 -15.54
N ASN A 59 -8.18 -1.03 -16.46
CA ASN A 59 -8.00 -0.67 -17.87
C ASN A 59 -9.36 -0.32 -18.52
N ASN A 60 -10.37 -1.14 -18.28
CA ASN A 60 -11.71 -0.92 -18.82
C ASN A 60 -12.34 0.37 -18.26
N PHE A 61 -12.23 0.61 -16.96
CA PHE A 61 -12.75 1.81 -16.31
C PHE A 61 -12.12 3.09 -16.88
N PHE A 62 -10.80 3.18 -16.91
CA PHE A 62 -10.12 4.38 -17.39
C PHE A 62 -10.24 4.57 -18.90
N CYS A 63 -10.26 3.48 -19.68
CA CYS A 63 -10.49 3.55 -21.11
C CYS A 63 -11.88 4.15 -21.40
N LYS A 64 -12.93 3.69 -20.71
CA LYS A 64 -14.29 4.25 -20.83
C LYS A 64 -14.30 5.72 -20.43
N LEU A 65 -13.76 6.05 -19.26
CA LEU A 65 -13.72 7.42 -18.74
C LEU A 65 -13.05 8.40 -19.70
N LEU A 66 -11.96 7.99 -20.35
CA LEU A 66 -11.25 8.82 -21.34
C LEU A 66 -12.10 9.02 -22.60
N LYS A 67 -12.81 7.98 -23.06
CA LYS A 67 -13.72 8.09 -24.21
C LYS A 67 -14.86 9.07 -23.92
N ASP A 68 -15.43 8.98 -22.71
CA ASP A 68 -16.51 9.88 -22.24
C ASP A 68 -16.02 11.34 -22.09
N ASN A 69 -14.72 11.53 -21.84
CA ASN A 69 -14.09 12.84 -21.72
C ASN A 69 -13.21 13.21 -22.92
N PHE A 70 -13.43 12.60 -24.08
CA PHE A 70 -12.56 12.73 -25.26
C PHE A 70 -12.29 14.18 -25.67
N ASN A 71 -13.32 15.06 -25.64
CA ASN A 71 -13.18 16.46 -26.02
C ASN A 71 -12.11 17.21 -25.22
N ARG A 72 -11.78 16.77 -24.02
CA ARG A 72 -10.73 17.38 -23.17
C ARG A 72 -9.32 16.99 -23.55
N ILE A 73 -9.17 15.89 -24.30
CA ILE A 73 -7.87 15.31 -24.67
C ILE A 73 -7.68 15.23 -26.20
N LYS A 74 -8.68 15.66 -26.96
CA LYS A 74 -8.59 15.71 -28.41
C LYS A 74 -7.38 16.54 -28.86
N GLY A 75 -6.58 16.00 -29.78
CA GLY A 75 -5.33 16.59 -30.26
C GLY A 75 -4.10 16.16 -29.46
N ALA A 76 -4.24 15.70 -28.21
CA ALA A 76 -3.10 15.22 -27.42
C ALA A 76 -2.46 13.98 -28.07
N ASN A 77 -1.16 14.01 -28.26
CA ASN A 77 -0.39 12.91 -28.87
C ASN A 77 -1.02 12.35 -30.17
N GLY A 78 -1.62 13.22 -31.01
CA GLY A 78 -2.20 12.83 -32.29
C GLY A 78 -3.60 12.20 -32.19
N LEU A 79 -4.28 12.25 -31.03
CA LEU A 79 -5.65 11.76 -30.88
C LEU A 79 -6.64 12.61 -31.67
N THR A 80 -7.31 12.01 -32.64
CA THR A 80 -8.34 12.66 -33.47
C THR A 80 -9.74 12.07 -33.25
N LYS A 81 -9.83 10.82 -32.76
CA LYS A 81 -11.07 10.09 -32.51
C LYS A 81 -11.03 9.34 -31.20
N ALA A 82 -12.15 9.27 -30.49
CA ALA A 82 -12.27 8.53 -29.22
C ALA A 82 -11.98 7.02 -29.37
N SER A 83 -12.24 6.44 -30.54
CA SER A 83 -11.93 5.03 -30.85
C SER A 83 -10.45 4.68 -30.83
N GLN A 84 -9.55 5.66 -30.91
CA GLN A 84 -8.10 5.44 -30.78
C GLN A 84 -7.66 5.17 -29.34
N ILE A 85 -8.53 5.40 -28.35
CA ILE A 85 -8.25 5.09 -26.95
C ILE A 85 -8.61 3.61 -26.71
N THR A 86 -7.59 2.84 -26.30
CA THR A 86 -7.73 1.40 -26.05
C THR A 86 -7.26 1.05 -24.64
N THR A 87 -7.51 -0.18 -24.21
CA THR A 87 -7.06 -0.73 -22.92
C THR A 87 -5.55 -0.81 -22.80
N GLU A 88 -4.81 -0.78 -23.92
CA GLU A 88 -3.35 -0.83 -23.96
C GLU A 88 -2.71 0.57 -23.87
N ASN A 89 -3.42 1.62 -24.31
CA ASN A 89 -2.80 2.96 -24.44
C ASN A 89 -3.39 4.04 -23.53
N TRP A 90 -4.48 3.79 -22.82
CA TRP A 90 -5.15 4.76 -21.95
C TRP A 90 -4.22 5.44 -20.94
N ARG A 91 -3.19 4.73 -20.47
CA ARG A 91 -2.21 5.23 -19.49
C ARG A 91 -1.47 6.49 -19.95
N LYS A 92 -1.35 6.69 -21.26
CA LYS A 92 -0.71 7.88 -21.87
C LYS A 92 -1.52 9.15 -21.70
N TYR A 93 -2.83 9.02 -21.47
CA TYR A 93 -3.78 10.13 -21.53
C TYR A 93 -4.46 10.44 -20.20
N ILE A 94 -4.55 9.48 -19.28
CA ILE A 94 -5.37 9.61 -18.07
C ILE A 94 -4.95 10.77 -17.17
N ASP A 95 -3.66 11.06 -17.09
CA ASP A 95 -3.17 12.17 -16.28
C ASP A 95 -3.52 13.54 -16.87
N LEU A 96 -3.92 13.63 -18.13
CA LEU A 96 -4.43 14.86 -18.77
C LEU A 96 -5.82 15.27 -18.22
N ILE A 97 -6.60 14.29 -17.74
CA ILE A 97 -7.90 14.51 -17.10
C ILE A 97 -7.91 14.05 -15.63
N LYS A 98 -6.75 14.15 -14.97
CA LYS A 98 -6.58 13.65 -13.60
C LYS A 98 -7.63 14.15 -12.59
N PRO A 99 -8.05 15.42 -12.57
CA PRO A 99 -9.11 15.88 -11.67
C PRO A 99 -10.43 15.12 -11.88
N GLN A 100 -10.85 14.94 -13.14
CA GLN A 100 -12.07 14.22 -13.51
C GLN A 100 -11.95 12.72 -13.18
N ALA A 101 -10.76 12.15 -13.40
CA ALA A 101 -10.50 10.75 -13.10
C ALA A 101 -10.52 10.47 -11.59
N LEU A 102 -9.98 11.36 -10.77
CA LEU A 102 -10.07 11.26 -9.32
C LEU A 102 -11.50 11.43 -8.81
N GLU A 103 -12.28 12.33 -9.40
CA GLU A 103 -13.68 12.50 -9.04
C GLU A 103 -14.51 11.27 -9.41
N ALA A 104 -14.29 10.71 -10.61
CA ALA A 104 -14.91 9.47 -11.03
C ALA A 104 -14.57 8.30 -10.10
N LEU A 105 -13.30 8.16 -9.71
CA LEU A 105 -12.87 7.13 -8.76
C LEU A 105 -13.53 7.27 -7.37
N LYS A 106 -13.85 8.49 -6.94
CA LYS A 106 -14.49 8.74 -5.64
C LYS A 106 -15.99 8.55 -5.66
N SER A 107 -16.64 8.85 -6.78
CA SER A 107 -18.09 8.80 -6.93
C SER A 107 -18.59 7.46 -7.48
N ASP A 108 -17.84 6.83 -8.39
CA ASP A 108 -18.20 5.59 -9.05
C ASP A 108 -17.53 4.37 -8.41
N LYS A 109 -18.32 3.57 -7.69
CA LYS A 109 -17.84 2.35 -7.02
C LYS A 109 -17.73 1.15 -7.98
N SER A 110 -18.05 1.30 -9.24
CA SER A 110 -18.06 0.18 -10.22
C SER A 110 -16.70 -0.49 -10.37
N ILE A 111 -15.60 0.26 -10.18
CA ILE A 111 -14.25 -0.29 -10.20
C ILE A 111 -13.91 -1.08 -8.91
N PHE A 112 -14.41 -0.64 -7.74
CA PHE A 112 -13.99 -1.20 -6.45
C PHE A 112 -14.81 -2.41 -6.03
N ILE A 113 -16.11 -2.44 -6.30
CA ILE A 113 -17.01 -3.54 -5.90
C ILE A 113 -16.52 -4.90 -6.45
N PRO A 114 -16.22 -5.05 -7.74
CA PRO A 114 -15.75 -6.33 -8.26
C PRO A 114 -14.39 -6.73 -7.71
N ILE A 115 -13.48 -5.77 -7.52
CA ILE A 115 -12.15 -6.05 -6.92
C ILE A 115 -12.33 -6.54 -5.47
N ILE A 116 -13.13 -5.85 -4.66
CA ILE A 116 -13.42 -6.27 -3.28
C ILE A 116 -14.06 -7.67 -3.27
N SER A 117 -14.98 -7.96 -4.17
CA SER A 117 -15.62 -9.28 -4.27
C SER A 117 -14.61 -10.38 -4.61
N LYS A 118 -13.70 -10.12 -5.55
CA LYS A 118 -12.62 -11.05 -5.91
C LYS A 118 -11.66 -11.30 -4.76
N LEU A 119 -11.25 -10.24 -4.05
CA LEU A 119 -10.39 -10.35 -2.86
C LEU A 119 -11.08 -11.12 -1.73
N LYS A 120 -12.37 -10.88 -1.50
CA LYS A 120 -13.17 -11.62 -0.50
C LYS A 120 -13.29 -13.10 -0.82
N ALA A 121 -13.54 -13.45 -2.07
CA ALA A 121 -13.66 -14.84 -2.51
C ALA A 121 -12.38 -15.65 -2.29
N ASN A 122 -11.22 -14.98 -2.26
CA ASN A 122 -9.89 -15.59 -2.05
C ASN A 122 -9.25 -15.19 -0.73
N ALA A 123 -10.02 -14.64 0.23
CA ALA A 123 -9.50 -13.96 1.40
C ALA A 123 -8.53 -14.80 2.24
N ASN A 124 -8.85 -16.08 2.49
CA ASN A 124 -8.00 -16.94 3.31
C ASN A 124 -6.66 -17.20 2.63
N ASN A 125 -6.67 -17.58 1.36
CA ASN A 125 -5.44 -17.83 0.61
C ASN A 125 -4.56 -16.56 0.53
N ILE A 126 -5.18 -15.41 0.24
CA ILE A 126 -4.48 -14.13 0.19
C ILE A 126 -3.90 -13.78 1.57
N ALA A 127 -4.65 -14.01 2.67
CA ALA A 127 -4.20 -13.73 4.02
C ALA A 127 -2.97 -14.57 4.39
N ASP A 128 -2.98 -15.87 4.12
CA ASP A 128 -1.84 -16.76 4.36
C ASP A 128 -0.59 -16.28 3.63
N ILE A 129 -0.74 -15.95 2.34
CA ILE A 129 0.39 -15.55 1.51
C ILE A 129 0.89 -14.14 1.88
N LEU A 130 0.00 -13.19 2.16
CA LEU A 130 0.40 -11.86 2.61
C LEU A 130 1.13 -11.91 3.95
N LEU A 131 0.67 -12.73 4.89
CA LEU A 131 1.36 -12.94 6.14
C LEU A 131 2.77 -13.51 5.91
N ASP A 132 2.88 -14.53 5.09
CA ASP A 132 4.15 -15.20 4.84
C ASP A 132 5.11 -14.32 4.02
N THR A 133 4.64 -13.77 2.90
CA THR A 133 5.49 -13.02 1.97
C THR A 133 5.81 -11.61 2.47
N VAL A 134 4.81 -10.89 2.97
CA VAL A 134 4.96 -9.47 3.32
C VAL A 134 5.54 -9.29 4.72
N LEU A 135 5.13 -10.13 5.68
CA LEU A 135 5.60 -10.01 7.06
C LEU A 135 6.74 -10.98 7.37
N LYS A 136 6.49 -12.29 7.34
CA LYS A 136 7.49 -13.26 7.81
C LYS A 136 8.76 -13.27 6.96
N THR A 137 8.64 -13.28 5.62
CA THR A 137 9.81 -13.32 4.75
C THR A 137 10.62 -12.04 4.85
N SER A 138 9.95 -10.88 4.90
CA SER A 138 10.62 -9.59 5.06
C SER A 138 11.37 -9.49 6.38
N LEU A 139 10.74 -9.90 7.49
CA LEU A 139 11.38 -9.91 8.82
C LEU A 139 12.57 -10.87 8.85
N LYS A 140 12.44 -12.08 8.30
CA LYS A 140 13.52 -13.05 8.23
C LYS A 140 14.73 -12.55 7.43
N GLU A 141 14.50 -11.88 6.31
CA GLU A 141 15.59 -11.31 5.50
C GLU A 141 16.29 -10.14 6.20
N LEU A 142 15.56 -9.30 6.90
CA LEU A 142 16.13 -8.21 7.70
C LEU A 142 16.99 -8.77 8.84
N LYS A 143 16.49 -9.80 9.55
CA LYS A 143 17.22 -10.48 10.63
C LYS A 143 18.53 -11.11 10.14
N LYS A 144 18.53 -11.83 9.02
CA LYS A 144 19.74 -12.43 8.44
C LYS A 144 20.85 -11.42 8.14
N LYS A 145 20.50 -10.16 7.95
CA LYS A 145 21.44 -9.09 7.58
C LYS A 145 21.88 -8.24 8.77
N ASN A 146 21.52 -8.59 9.99
CA ASN A 146 21.73 -7.75 11.18
C ASN A 146 21.29 -6.31 10.91
N PHE A 147 20.08 -6.17 10.34
CA PHE A 147 19.57 -4.89 9.90
C PHE A 147 18.52 -4.38 10.89
N ASP A 148 18.90 -3.37 11.65
CA ASP A 148 17.98 -2.62 12.48
C ASP A 148 17.25 -1.55 11.67
N PHE A 149 16.06 -1.21 12.09
CA PHE A 149 15.24 -0.23 11.41
C PHE A 149 14.75 0.84 12.38
N ALA A 150 15.04 2.09 12.07
CA ALA A 150 14.54 3.25 12.80
C ALA A 150 13.63 4.10 11.92
N LEU A 151 12.55 4.57 12.52
CA LEU A 151 11.62 5.47 11.88
C LEU A 151 11.80 6.89 12.45
N CYS A 152 12.26 7.80 11.62
CA CYS A 152 12.39 9.22 11.96
C CYS A 152 11.17 9.98 11.44
N THR A 153 10.40 10.60 12.34
CA THR A 153 9.21 11.36 11.97
C THR A 153 9.36 12.82 12.35
N GLY A 154 9.07 13.71 11.40
CA GLY A 154 8.95 15.14 11.64
C GLY A 154 7.48 15.58 11.68
N ILE A 155 7.13 16.43 12.65
CA ILE A 155 5.81 17.07 12.77
C ILE A 155 6.02 18.56 12.56
N GLY A 156 5.30 19.15 11.61
CA GLY A 156 5.29 20.60 11.47
C GLY A 156 5.26 21.11 10.04
N ASP A 157 5.17 22.42 9.95
CA ASP A 157 5.31 23.17 8.70
C ASP A 157 6.81 23.35 8.40
N TYR A 158 7.21 23.30 7.13
CA TYR A 158 8.60 23.51 6.69
C TYR A 158 9.13 24.92 7.03
N THR A 159 8.24 25.86 7.34
CA THR A 159 8.57 27.23 7.73
C THR A 159 8.85 27.39 9.23
N LYS A 160 8.57 26.38 10.05
CA LYS A 160 8.76 26.40 11.51
C LYS A 160 9.68 25.24 11.93
N ARG A 161 10.43 25.43 13.03
CA ARG A 161 11.28 24.37 13.58
C ARG A 161 10.51 23.09 13.78
N THR A 162 10.80 22.08 12.99
CA THR A 162 10.15 20.77 13.03
C THR A 162 10.67 20.01 14.24
N LYS A 163 9.77 19.53 15.10
CA LYS A 163 10.13 18.57 16.15
C LYS A 163 10.39 17.23 15.48
N ILE A 164 11.63 16.77 15.57
CA ILE A 164 12.01 15.43 15.09
C ILE A 164 11.80 14.46 16.25
N ARG A 165 11.06 13.40 16.02
CA ARG A 165 10.92 12.29 16.95
C ARG A 165 11.52 11.05 16.28
N ILE A 166 12.53 10.48 16.90
CA ILE A 166 13.06 9.17 16.52
C ILE A 166 12.25 8.15 17.30
N TRP A 167 11.56 7.27 16.60
CA TRP A 167 10.91 6.14 17.21
C TRP A 167 11.99 5.11 17.53
N PRO A 168 12.04 4.60 18.77
CA PRO A 168 13.03 3.59 19.13
C PRO A 168 12.87 2.34 18.25
N ALA A 169 13.95 1.63 18.02
CA ALA A 169 13.97 0.44 17.17
C ALA A 169 13.00 -0.66 17.66
N HIS A 170 12.64 -0.69 18.95
CA HIS A 170 11.69 -1.66 19.50
C HIS A 170 10.29 -1.56 18.86
N TYR A 171 9.87 -0.39 18.32
CA TYR A 171 8.61 -0.25 17.59
C TYR A 171 8.57 -1.11 16.32
N VAL A 172 9.73 -1.44 15.77
CA VAL A 172 9.92 -2.29 14.60
C VAL A 172 10.97 -3.36 14.90
N ASP A 173 11.12 -3.74 16.16
CA ASP A 173 12.00 -4.83 16.58
C ASP A 173 11.54 -6.11 15.91
N ILE A 174 12.42 -6.61 15.04
CA ILE A 174 12.17 -7.75 14.18
C ILE A 174 11.98 -9.04 15.00
N ASP A 175 12.74 -9.18 16.07
CA ASP A 175 12.68 -10.37 16.90
C ASP A 175 11.37 -10.42 17.70
N THR A 176 11.01 -9.31 18.32
CA THR A 176 9.72 -9.16 19.03
C THR A 176 8.55 -9.36 18.06
N MET A 177 8.56 -8.70 16.90
CA MET A 177 7.51 -8.89 15.87
C MET A 177 7.41 -10.33 15.41
N SER A 178 8.54 -11.00 15.16
CA SER A 178 8.56 -12.40 14.71
C SER A 178 8.02 -13.34 15.77
N THR A 179 8.35 -13.10 17.03
CA THR A 179 7.86 -13.87 18.18
C THR A 179 6.36 -13.71 18.35
N VAL A 180 5.87 -12.47 18.37
CA VAL A 180 4.44 -12.18 18.50
C VAL A 180 3.64 -12.76 17.33
N ILE A 181 4.11 -12.62 16.09
CA ILE A 181 3.45 -13.22 14.92
C ILE A 181 3.39 -14.75 15.05
N SER A 182 4.49 -15.38 15.47
CA SER A 182 4.56 -16.83 15.64
C SER A 182 3.59 -17.31 16.72
N ASP A 183 3.49 -16.61 17.83
CA ASP A 183 2.54 -16.91 18.90
C ASP A 183 1.07 -16.75 18.43
N LEU A 184 0.77 -15.68 17.72
CA LEU A 184 -0.56 -15.47 17.15
C LEU A 184 -0.95 -16.58 16.14
N VAL A 185 -0.03 -16.99 15.25
CA VAL A 185 -0.27 -18.04 14.27
C VAL A 185 -0.50 -19.39 14.94
N SER A 186 0.12 -19.66 16.09
CA SER A 186 -0.15 -20.87 16.86
C SER A 186 -1.56 -20.93 17.42
N LYS A 187 -2.21 -19.79 17.60
CA LYS A 187 -3.55 -19.62 18.22
C LYS A 187 -4.67 -19.38 17.20
N GLY A 188 -4.35 -19.01 15.97
CA GLY A 188 -5.34 -18.73 14.96
C GLY A 188 -4.82 -18.68 13.54
N LYS A 189 -5.73 -18.73 12.56
CA LYS A 189 -5.40 -18.64 11.14
C LYS A 189 -5.43 -17.19 10.65
N PRO A 190 -4.59 -16.81 9.67
CA PRO A 190 -4.68 -15.53 8.98
C PRO A 190 -6.01 -15.38 8.25
N THR A 191 -6.58 -14.19 8.31
CA THR A 191 -7.83 -13.83 7.63
C THR A 191 -7.76 -12.41 7.10
N LEU A 192 -8.52 -12.12 6.02
CA LEU A 192 -8.76 -10.75 5.56
C LEU A 192 -10.18 -10.33 5.91
N SER A 193 -10.32 -9.18 6.51
CA SER A 193 -11.62 -8.58 6.78
C SER A 193 -11.85 -7.32 5.94
N PHE A 194 -13.07 -7.19 5.42
CA PHE A 194 -13.54 -6.05 4.63
C PHE A 194 -14.79 -5.51 5.32
N ASN A 195 -14.72 -4.30 5.82
CA ASN A 195 -15.85 -3.63 6.48
C ASN A 195 -16.65 -2.77 5.49
N LYS A 196 -17.70 -2.10 5.97
CA LYS A 196 -18.54 -1.21 5.15
C LYS A 196 -17.76 -0.02 4.58
N SER A 197 -16.65 0.37 5.21
CA SER A 197 -15.76 1.45 4.79
C SER A 197 -14.54 0.94 4.00
N SER A 198 -14.59 -0.27 3.44
CA SER A 198 -13.49 -0.80 2.61
C SER A 198 -13.22 0.04 1.37
N PHE A 199 -14.23 0.74 0.84
CA PHE A 199 -13.99 1.81 -0.14
C PHE A 199 -13.62 3.11 0.58
N VAL A 200 -12.46 3.68 0.23
CA VAL A 200 -11.93 4.89 0.87
C VAL A 200 -11.79 6.01 -0.16
N PRO A 201 -12.77 6.94 -0.23
CA PRO A 201 -12.64 8.15 -1.01
C PRO A 201 -11.77 9.16 -0.22
N GLY A 202 -10.51 9.31 -0.61
CA GLY A 202 -9.60 10.30 -0.02
C GLY A 202 -9.59 11.63 -0.78
N GLY A 203 -8.93 12.68 -0.22
CA GLY A 203 -8.79 13.98 -0.87
C GLY A 203 -8.03 13.90 -2.20
N SER A 204 -6.93 13.15 -2.25
CA SER A 204 -6.04 13.02 -3.41
C SER A 204 -5.96 11.61 -4.01
N TYR A 205 -6.79 10.69 -3.55
CA TYR A 205 -6.80 9.30 -4.00
C TYR A 205 -8.15 8.64 -3.73
N ALA A 206 -8.34 7.45 -4.31
CA ALA A 206 -9.38 6.51 -3.92
C ALA A 206 -8.76 5.13 -3.78
N GLY A 207 -9.34 4.26 -2.95
CA GLY A 207 -8.74 2.96 -2.70
C GLY A 207 -9.66 1.96 -2.02
N ILE A 208 -9.09 0.79 -1.78
CA ILE A 208 -9.72 -0.32 -1.07
C ILE A 208 -8.91 -0.56 0.20
N ARG A 209 -9.58 -0.54 1.34
CA ARG A 209 -9.00 -0.85 2.65
C ARG A 209 -9.52 -2.18 3.19
N PHE A 210 -8.61 -2.97 3.74
CA PHE A 210 -8.91 -4.23 4.41
C PHE A 210 -7.90 -4.49 5.53
N THR A 211 -8.25 -5.35 6.47
CA THR A 211 -7.40 -5.67 7.62
C THR A 211 -6.96 -7.13 7.56
N LEU A 212 -5.66 -7.38 7.68
CA LEU A 212 -5.09 -8.69 7.93
C LEU A 212 -5.15 -8.97 9.44
N SER A 213 -5.81 -10.04 9.81
CA SER A 213 -5.90 -10.51 11.20
C SER A 213 -5.39 -11.94 11.31
N ILE A 214 -4.93 -12.33 12.49
CA ILE A 214 -4.65 -13.72 12.85
C ILE A 214 -5.67 -14.13 13.92
N GLY A 215 -6.53 -15.08 13.60
CA GLY A 215 -7.73 -15.33 14.39
C GLY A 215 -8.61 -14.07 14.44
N LYS A 216 -8.86 -13.56 15.65
CA LYS A 216 -9.59 -12.29 15.86
C LYS A 216 -8.68 -11.08 16.07
N PHE A 217 -7.37 -11.27 16.05
CA PHE A 217 -6.42 -10.23 16.37
C PHE A 217 -5.97 -9.48 15.10
N PRO A 218 -6.24 -8.18 14.94
CA PRO A 218 -5.83 -7.40 13.80
C PRO A 218 -4.33 -7.14 13.86
N VAL A 219 -3.62 -7.45 12.77
CA VAL A 219 -2.16 -7.27 12.66
C VAL A 219 -1.81 -6.06 11.80
N CYS A 220 -2.38 -5.97 10.62
CA CYS A 220 -2.08 -4.88 9.69
C CYS A 220 -3.34 -4.33 9.02
N ASP A 221 -3.40 -3.02 8.90
CA ASP A 221 -4.31 -2.34 7.99
C ASP A 221 -3.64 -2.17 6.63
N MET A 222 -4.29 -2.68 5.61
CA MET A 222 -3.80 -2.73 4.24
C MET A 222 -4.67 -1.91 3.32
N GLU A 223 -4.07 -1.31 2.30
CA GLU A 223 -4.81 -0.49 1.35
C GLU A 223 -4.23 -0.56 -0.07
N ILE A 224 -5.11 -0.78 -1.05
CA ILE A 224 -4.81 -0.60 -2.47
C ILE A 224 -5.24 0.81 -2.85
N ARG A 225 -4.32 1.64 -3.37
CA ARG A 225 -4.54 3.07 -3.63
C ARG A 225 -4.34 3.44 -5.08
N TYR A 226 -5.30 4.14 -5.64
CA TYR A 226 -5.21 4.84 -6.92
C TYR A 226 -4.83 6.29 -6.63
N LYS A 227 -3.54 6.62 -6.72
CA LYS A 227 -3.00 7.95 -6.36
C LYS A 227 -1.82 8.35 -7.25
N GLY A 228 -1.43 9.63 -7.17
CA GLY A 228 -0.24 10.12 -7.88
C GLY A 228 -0.45 10.17 -9.39
N LYS A 229 0.36 9.44 -10.15
CA LYS A 229 0.17 9.21 -11.59
C LYS A 229 -0.84 8.09 -11.77
N LEU A 230 -2.04 8.41 -12.27
CA LEU A 230 -3.10 7.41 -12.47
C LEU A 230 -2.78 6.42 -13.60
N GLY A 231 -1.87 6.78 -14.50
CA GLY A 231 -1.33 5.87 -15.52
C GLY A 231 -0.32 4.85 -14.97
N ALA A 232 0.09 4.96 -13.71
CA ALA A 232 0.91 3.93 -13.04
C ALA A 232 0.02 2.86 -12.39
N ASP A 233 0.62 1.75 -12.02
CA ASP A 233 -0.08 0.72 -11.26
C ASP A 233 -0.50 1.25 -9.88
N PRO A 234 -1.64 0.78 -9.34
CA PRO A 234 -2.05 1.12 -7.99
C PRO A 234 -0.96 0.78 -6.97
N SER A 235 -0.83 1.59 -5.93
CA SER A 235 0.08 1.28 -4.83
C SER A 235 -0.61 0.42 -3.77
N PHE A 236 0.13 -0.53 -3.21
CA PHE A 236 -0.26 -1.28 -2.03
C PHE A 236 0.48 -0.73 -0.81
N THR A 237 -0.23 -0.53 0.28
CA THR A 237 0.35 -0.08 1.55
C THR A 237 -0.13 -0.93 2.69
N ALA A 238 0.75 -1.17 3.66
CA ALA A 238 0.41 -1.80 4.92
C ALA A 238 0.93 -0.96 6.09
N THR A 239 0.12 -0.87 7.15
CA THR A 239 0.42 -0.18 8.40
C THR A 239 0.07 -1.12 9.54
N LEU A 240 0.90 -1.20 10.58
CA LEU A 240 0.57 -1.99 11.75
C LEU A 240 -0.75 -1.48 12.36
N SER A 241 -1.60 -2.40 12.79
CA SER A 241 -2.81 -2.04 13.52
C SER A 241 -2.46 -1.46 14.89
N ASP A 242 -3.36 -0.65 15.46
CA ASP A 242 -3.13 -0.11 16.80
C ASP A 242 -3.06 -1.22 17.85
N ALA A 243 -3.87 -2.27 17.70
CA ALA A 243 -3.83 -3.42 18.59
C ALA A 243 -2.47 -4.14 18.56
N PHE A 244 -1.88 -4.30 17.36
CA PHE A 244 -0.57 -4.95 17.22
C PHE A 244 0.55 -4.07 17.77
N LYS A 245 0.49 -2.76 17.55
CA LYS A 245 1.45 -1.80 18.12
C LYS A 245 1.46 -1.85 19.66
N ASN A 246 0.30 -1.90 20.28
CA ASN A 246 0.21 -1.98 21.74
C ASN A 246 0.91 -3.23 22.29
N VAL A 247 0.78 -4.38 21.62
CA VAL A 247 1.45 -5.62 22.04
C VAL A 247 2.97 -5.55 21.85
N LEU A 248 3.46 -4.74 20.90
CA LEU A 248 4.90 -4.54 20.71
C LEU A 248 5.50 -3.55 21.71
N GLU A 249 4.67 -2.74 22.37
CA GLU A 249 5.11 -1.74 23.33
C GLU A 249 5.10 -2.27 24.80
N GLU A 250 4.42 -3.41 25.04
CA GLU A 250 4.44 -4.15 26.32
C GLU A 250 5.70 -5.01 26.46
#